data_2c790ae79c705e878210746c563fdf7d
#
_entry.id   2c790ae79c705e878210746c563fdf7d
#
_cell.length_a   1.000
_cell.length_b   1.000
_cell.length_c   1.000
_cell.angle_alpha   90.00
_cell.angle_beta   90.00
_cell.angle_gamma   90.00
#
_symmetry.space_group_name_H-M   'P 1'
#
loop_
_entity.id
_entity.type
_entity.pdbx_description
1 polymer ?
#
loop_
_entity_poly.entity_id
_entity_poly.type
_entity_poly.pdbx_seq_one_letter_code
_entity_poly.pdbx_strand_id
1 'polypeptide(L)'
;MITSEQIRAARAILKWGQADLSVKSGVSVPAIANIETDKQSPNEQTLNKMMEAFRIEGIEFIEGGVRRAQNIVKIYEGPDCYLRLLDDAFLALAQKRGEVLFSAADERRSPPMVIEKFRAMRRTGITMRSLVRDRDTYLMGGLSEYRWMDDGLFVDGDVKVIFEDTVAYLMTWVENPRVVVIQDRHIADENRRIFNFLWDISKKPTHSTAQEKYDSEVA
;
A
#
# COMPACT_ATOMS: atom_id res chain seq x y z
N MET A 1 -1.32 6.54 -30.75
CA MET A 1 -2.75 6.48 -31.11
C MET A 1 -3.27 5.16 -30.60
N ILE A 2 -4.44 5.12 -29.97
CA ILE A 2 -5.02 3.88 -29.44
C ILE A 2 -5.57 3.06 -30.59
N THR A 3 -5.31 1.75 -30.56
CA THR A 3 -5.72 0.83 -31.62
C THR A 3 -6.99 0.06 -31.27
N SER A 4 -7.66 -0.52 -32.28
CA SER A 4 -8.83 -1.38 -32.11
C SER A 4 -8.52 -2.60 -31.23
N GLU A 5 -7.32 -3.16 -31.35
CA GLU A 5 -6.86 -4.26 -30.50
C GLU A 5 -6.79 -3.85 -29.02
N GLN A 6 -6.28 -2.65 -28.74
CA GLN A 6 -6.21 -2.14 -27.37
C GLN A 6 -7.61 -1.95 -26.77
N ILE A 7 -8.58 -1.48 -27.55
CA ILE A 7 -9.98 -1.33 -27.09
C ILE A 7 -10.57 -2.71 -26.76
N ARG A 8 -10.40 -3.71 -27.63
CA ARG A 8 -10.84 -5.09 -27.36
C ARG A 8 -10.15 -5.69 -26.13
N ALA A 9 -8.84 -5.47 -25.99
CA ALA A 9 -8.09 -5.95 -24.82
C ALA A 9 -8.56 -5.29 -23.52
N ALA A 10 -8.84 -3.99 -23.53
CA ALA A 10 -9.40 -3.26 -22.38
C ALA A 10 -10.76 -3.85 -21.93
N ARG A 11 -11.66 -4.09 -22.88
CA ARG A 11 -12.93 -4.76 -22.58
C ARG A 11 -12.73 -6.17 -22.02
N ALA A 12 -11.82 -6.96 -22.62
CA ALA A 12 -11.52 -8.31 -22.15
C ALA A 12 -11.02 -8.33 -20.70
N ILE A 13 -10.12 -7.41 -20.33
CA ILE A 13 -9.63 -7.25 -18.96
C ILE A 13 -10.77 -6.97 -17.97
N LEU A 14 -11.77 -6.17 -18.38
CA LEU A 14 -12.93 -5.81 -17.57
C LEU A 14 -14.07 -6.85 -17.66
N LYS A 15 -13.94 -7.85 -18.54
CA LYS A 15 -14.99 -8.81 -18.86
C LYS A 15 -16.25 -8.15 -19.42
N TRP A 16 -16.11 -7.03 -20.14
CA TRP A 16 -17.20 -6.29 -20.75
C TRP A 16 -17.55 -6.80 -22.13
N GLY A 17 -18.83 -6.88 -22.44
CA GLY A 17 -19.36 -6.92 -23.80
C GLY A 17 -19.33 -5.53 -24.46
N GLN A 18 -19.63 -5.45 -25.77
CA GLN A 18 -19.79 -4.16 -26.47
C GLN A 18 -20.96 -3.35 -25.91
N ALA A 19 -22.00 -4.03 -25.43
CA ALA A 19 -23.15 -3.39 -24.78
C ALA A 19 -22.74 -2.69 -23.46
N ASP A 20 -21.86 -3.31 -22.66
CA ASP A 20 -21.39 -2.71 -21.41
C ASP A 20 -20.56 -1.45 -21.70
N LEU A 21 -19.66 -1.51 -22.67
CA LEU A 21 -18.89 -0.33 -23.10
C LEU A 21 -19.82 0.77 -23.65
N SER A 22 -20.87 0.39 -24.39
CA SER A 22 -21.88 1.35 -24.88
C SER A 22 -22.56 2.09 -23.74
N VAL A 23 -23.01 1.37 -22.73
CA VAL A 23 -23.67 1.98 -21.53
C VAL A 23 -22.71 2.92 -20.79
N LYS A 24 -21.45 2.49 -20.60
CA LYS A 24 -20.45 3.24 -19.84
C LYS A 24 -19.91 4.46 -20.58
N SER A 25 -19.73 4.37 -21.90
CA SER A 25 -19.14 5.44 -22.72
C SER A 25 -20.17 6.36 -23.39
N GLY A 26 -21.43 5.92 -23.49
CA GLY A 26 -22.46 6.61 -24.28
C GLY A 26 -22.21 6.53 -25.80
N VAL A 27 -21.34 5.62 -26.25
CA VAL A 27 -21.09 5.33 -27.68
C VAL A 27 -21.97 4.15 -28.09
N SER A 28 -22.65 4.24 -29.23
CA SER A 28 -23.58 3.17 -29.68
C SER A 28 -22.84 1.86 -29.98
N VAL A 29 -23.48 0.71 -29.71
CA VAL A 29 -22.92 -0.63 -29.99
C VAL A 29 -22.46 -0.78 -31.43
N PRO A 30 -23.22 -0.35 -32.47
CA PRO A 30 -22.76 -0.43 -33.87
C PRO A 30 -21.48 0.38 -34.13
N ALA A 31 -21.35 1.57 -33.50
CA ALA A 31 -20.13 2.36 -33.64
C ALA A 31 -18.93 1.67 -33.00
N ILE A 32 -19.10 1.10 -31.80
CA ILE A 32 -18.06 0.31 -31.13
C ILE A 32 -17.63 -0.89 -32.00
N ALA A 33 -18.59 -1.65 -32.54
CA ALA A 33 -18.32 -2.79 -33.40
C ALA A 33 -17.53 -2.41 -34.68
N ASN A 34 -17.88 -1.29 -35.31
CA ASN A 34 -17.17 -0.79 -36.49
C ASN A 34 -15.74 -0.34 -36.14
N ILE A 35 -15.53 0.30 -34.98
CA ILE A 35 -14.20 0.70 -34.51
C ILE A 35 -13.36 -0.53 -34.21
N GLU A 36 -13.88 -1.50 -33.49
CA GLU A 36 -13.15 -2.72 -33.10
C GLU A 36 -12.81 -3.66 -34.27
N THR A 37 -13.53 -3.52 -35.38
CA THR A 37 -13.27 -4.27 -36.63
C THR A 37 -12.53 -3.45 -37.69
N ASP A 38 -12.00 -2.28 -37.32
CA ASP A 38 -11.30 -1.34 -38.20
C ASP A 38 -12.10 -0.89 -39.44
N LYS A 39 -13.43 -1.04 -39.40
CA LYS A 39 -14.31 -0.55 -40.47
C LYS A 39 -14.50 0.97 -40.43
N GLN A 40 -14.28 1.57 -39.27
CA GLN A 40 -14.39 3.01 -39.04
C GLN A 40 -13.36 3.46 -38.00
N SER A 41 -12.61 4.52 -38.34
CA SER A 41 -11.79 5.20 -37.36
C SER A 41 -12.64 6.08 -36.47
N PRO A 42 -12.50 6.01 -35.13
CA PRO A 42 -13.25 6.90 -34.24
C PRO A 42 -12.79 8.35 -34.42
N ASN A 43 -13.71 9.29 -34.35
CA ASN A 43 -13.35 10.68 -34.15
C ASN A 43 -12.84 10.87 -32.71
N GLU A 44 -12.14 12.00 -32.50
CA GLU A 44 -11.52 12.31 -31.19
C GLU A 44 -12.53 12.29 -30.04
N GLN A 45 -13.72 12.84 -30.24
CA GLN A 45 -14.78 12.87 -29.21
C GLN A 45 -15.26 11.46 -28.83
N THR A 46 -15.45 10.59 -29.82
CA THR A 46 -15.86 9.18 -29.59
C THR A 46 -14.75 8.44 -28.86
N LEU A 47 -13.49 8.61 -29.28
CA LEU A 47 -12.36 8.00 -28.64
C LEU A 47 -12.22 8.43 -27.18
N ASN A 48 -12.32 9.74 -26.90
CA ASN A 48 -12.25 10.29 -25.56
C ASN A 48 -13.35 9.75 -24.63
N LYS A 49 -14.59 9.58 -25.12
CA LYS A 49 -15.67 8.97 -24.33
C LYS A 49 -15.37 7.53 -23.95
N MET A 50 -14.87 6.73 -24.88
CA MET A 50 -14.50 5.33 -24.60
C MET A 50 -13.33 5.25 -23.64
N MET A 51 -12.31 6.09 -23.83
CA MET A 51 -11.14 6.14 -22.94
C MET A 51 -11.51 6.54 -21.52
N GLU A 52 -12.39 7.53 -21.36
CA GLU A 52 -12.86 7.96 -20.04
C GLU A 52 -13.61 6.83 -19.32
N ALA A 53 -14.45 6.08 -20.03
CA ALA A 53 -15.13 4.91 -19.48
C ALA A 53 -14.13 3.85 -18.98
N PHE A 54 -13.07 3.58 -19.74
CA PHE A 54 -12.02 2.66 -19.34
C PHE A 54 -11.18 3.19 -18.19
N ARG A 55 -10.85 4.49 -18.19
CA ARG A 55 -10.07 5.15 -17.15
C ARG A 55 -10.78 5.11 -15.78
N ILE A 56 -12.11 5.35 -15.77
CA ILE A 56 -12.93 5.25 -14.54
C ILE A 56 -12.85 3.85 -13.93
N GLU A 57 -12.78 2.81 -14.76
CA GLU A 57 -12.68 1.41 -14.32
C GLU A 57 -11.22 0.93 -14.14
N GLY A 58 -10.29 1.89 -14.12
CA GLY A 58 -8.89 1.61 -13.81
C GLY A 58 -8.15 0.89 -14.94
N ILE A 59 -8.42 1.20 -16.20
CA ILE A 59 -7.64 0.76 -17.36
C ILE A 59 -6.77 1.91 -17.86
N GLU A 60 -5.49 1.63 -18.04
CA GLU A 60 -4.51 2.49 -18.68
C GLU A 60 -4.11 1.93 -20.04
N PHE A 61 -4.09 2.80 -21.05
CA PHE A 61 -3.54 2.52 -22.37
C PHE A 61 -2.06 2.89 -22.38
N ILE A 62 -1.21 1.93 -22.70
CA ILE A 62 0.25 2.09 -22.79
C ILE A 62 0.72 1.82 -24.21
N GLU A 63 1.96 2.13 -24.52
CA GLU A 63 2.54 1.78 -25.82
C GLU A 63 2.46 0.25 -26.04
N GLY A 64 1.81 -0.16 -27.14
CA GLY A 64 1.65 -1.57 -27.50
C GLY A 64 0.66 -2.37 -26.67
N GLY A 65 -0.10 -1.79 -25.72
CA GLY A 65 -1.01 -2.58 -24.90
C GLY A 65 -1.95 -1.79 -23.99
N VAL A 66 -2.55 -2.52 -23.07
CA VAL A 66 -3.40 -2.00 -21.98
C VAL A 66 -3.04 -2.70 -20.68
N ARG A 67 -3.18 -2.03 -19.57
CA ARG A 67 -3.03 -2.61 -18.23
C ARG A 67 -4.12 -2.12 -17.28
N ARG A 68 -4.35 -2.83 -16.20
CA ARG A 68 -5.08 -2.23 -15.08
C ARG A 68 -4.20 -1.14 -14.47
N ALA A 69 -4.77 0.05 -14.28
CA ALA A 69 -4.14 1.07 -13.45
C ALA A 69 -3.92 0.45 -12.06
N GLN A 70 -2.69 0.40 -11.63
CA GLN A 70 -2.42 0.18 -10.22
C GLN A 70 -2.81 1.49 -9.54
N ASN A 71 -3.78 1.44 -8.62
CA ASN A 71 -4.00 2.56 -7.72
C ASN A 71 -2.74 2.69 -6.88
N ILE A 72 -1.82 3.55 -7.33
CA ILE A 72 -0.55 3.81 -6.64
C ILE A 72 -0.83 4.33 -5.23
N VAL A 73 -1.94 5.03 -5.03
CA VAL A 73 -2.34 5.59 -3.73
C VAL A 73 -3.69 5.03 -3.31
N LYS A 74 -3.74 4.50 -2.08
CA LYS A 74 -4.97 4.14 -1.37
C LYS A 74 -5.04 4.95 -0.08
N ILE A 75 -6.24 5.29 0.37
CA ILE A 75 -6.45 5.93 1.67
C ILE A 75 -7.40 5.05 2.47
N TYR A 76 -6.97 4.66 3.67
CA TYR A 76 -7.82 4.04 4.67
C TYR A 76 -8.23 5.09 5.68
N GLU A 77 -9.50 5.24 5.92
CA GLU A 77 -10.08 6.19 6.89
C GLU A 77 -10.83 5.44 7.98
N GLY A 78 -10.96 6.08 9.13
CA GLY A 78 -11.68 5.57 10.30
C GLY A 78 -10.79 4.85 11.31
N PRO A 79 -11.37 4.42 12.45
CA PRO A 79 -10.62 3.91 13.60
C PRO A 79 -9.88 2.58 13.32
N ASP A 80 -10.26 1.85 12.28
CA ASP A 80 -9.67 0.58 11.86
C ASP A 80 -8.60 0.74 10.75
N CYS A 81 -8.31 1.97 10.31
CA CYS A 81 -7.43 2.24 9.17
C CYS A 81 -6.04 1.59 9.33
N TYR A 82 -5.50 1.56 10.55
CA TYR A 82 -4.21 0.93 10.83
C TYR A 82 -4.28 -0.61 10.74
N LEU A 83 -5.34 -1.22 11.26
CA LEU A 83 -5.54 -2.66 11.14
C LEU A 83 -5.65 -3.11 9.69
N ARG A 84 -6.34 -2.35 8.85
CA ARG A 84 -6.46 -2.61 7.40
C ARG A 84 -5.10 -2.58 6.72
N LEU A 85 -4.22 -1.63 7.08
CA LEU A 85 -2.84 -1.62 6.60
C LEU A 85 -2.08 -2.89 7.03
N LEU A 86 -2.22 -3.29 8.29
CA LEU A 86 -1.54 -4.50 8.81
C LEU A 86 -2.11 -5.79 8.19
N ASP A 87 -3.38 -5.80 7.79
CA ASP A 87 -3.98 -6.89 7.00
C ASP A 87 -3.34 -6.97 5.61
N ASP A 88 -3.17 -5.85 4.91
CA ASP A 88 -2.47 -5.79 3.63
C ASP A 88 -1.02 -6.30 3.77
N ALA A 89 -0.29 -5.85 4.79
CA ALA A 89 1.07 -6.30 5.04
C ALA A 89 1.13 -7.82 5.35
N PHE A 90 0.20 -8.31 6.15
CA PHE A 90 0.10 -9.74 6.46
C PHE A 90 -0.14 -10.57 5.19
N LEU A 91 -1.11 -10.19 4.37
CA LEU A 91 -1.43 -10.88 3.12
C LEU A 91 -0.25 -10.89 2.14
N ALA A 92 0.47 -9.77 2.04
CA ALA A 92 1.62 -9.65 1.15
C ALA A 92 2.83 -10.49 1.59
N LEU A 93 3.03 -10.67 2.90
CA LEU A 93 4.27 -11.21 3.47
C LEU A 93 4.16 -12.62 4.05
N ALA A 94 2.95 -13.11 4.42
CA ALA A 94 2.79 -14.36 5.18
C ALA A 94 3.40 -15.57 4.47
N GLN A 95 3.29 -15.66 3.15
CA GLN A 95 3.86 -16.77 2.38
C GLN A 95 5.37 -16.64 2.15
N LYS A 96 5.87 -15.40 2.10
CA LYS A 96 7.27 -15.09 1.77
C LYS A 96 8.16 -14.96 3.00
N ARG A 97 7.57 -14.90 4.21
CA ARG A 97 8.27 -14.59 5.47
C ARG A 97 9.07 -13.30 5.35
N GLY A 98 8.44 -12.25 4.81
CA GLY A 98 9.09 -10.98 4.54
C GLY A 98 9.28 -10.11 5.78
N GLU A 99 9.65 -8.85 5.56
CA GLU A 99 9.97 -7.89 6.62
C GLU A 99 9.06 -6.65 6.54
N VAL A 100 8.66 -6.12 7.70
CA VAL A 100 8.00 -4.82 7.84
C VAL A 100 8.93 -3.87 8.60
N LEU A 101 9.09 -2.66 8.08
CA LEU A 101 9.90 -1.60 8.66
C LEU A 101 8.99 -0.49 9.20
N PHE A 102 9.27 -0.05 10.41
CA PHE A 102 8.53 1.02 11.07
C PHE A 102 9.46 2.17 11.43
N SER A 103 9.11 3.40 11.07
CA SER A 103 9.79 4.61 11.53
C SER A 103 8.86 5.44 12.38
N ALA A 104 9.40 6.02 13.47
CA ALA A 104 8.68 6.83 14.44
C ALA A 104 7.54 6.09 15.17
N ALA A 105 7.70 4.77 15.39
CA ALA A 105 6.73 3.97 16.12
C ALA A 105 6.78 4.25 17.63
N ASP A 106 5.62 4.31 18.28
CA ASP A 106 5.45 4.33 19.73
C ASP A 106 4.48 3.21 20.14
N GLU A 107 5.04 2.12 20.64
CA GLU A 107 4.27 0.91 20.97
C GLU A 107 3.29 1.09 22.14
N ARG A 108 3.50 2.10 23.01
CA ARG A 108 2.55 2.45 24.09
C ARG A 108 1.17 2.82 23.56
N ARG A 109 1.11 3.26 22.32
CA ARG A 109 -0.13 3.68 21.65
C ARG A 109 -0.82 2.57 20.86
N SER A 110 -0.26 1.36 20.86
CA SER A 110 -0.83 0.23 20.13
C SER A 110 -2.06 -0.33 20.84
N PRO A 111 -3.26 -0.29 20.21
CA PRO A 111 -4.44 -0.94 20.76
C PRO A 111 -4.27 -2.47 20.83
N PRO A 112 -5.00 -3.17 21.71
CA PRO A 112 -4.89 -4.63 21.86
C PRO A 112 -5.02 -5.39 20.53
N MET A 113 -5.92 -4.97 19.64
CA MET A 113 -6.11 -5.59 18.33
C MET A 113 -4.87 -5.48 17.42
N VAL A 114 -4.14 -4.37 17.51
CA VAL A 114 -2.87 -4.17 16.78
C VAL A 114 -1.78 -5.06 17.35
N ILE A 115 -1.70 -5.18 18.68
CA ILE A 115 -0.76 -6.09 19.36
C ILE A 115 -1.00 -7.54 18.92
N GLU A 116 -2.25 -8.00 18.91
CA GLU A 116 -2.61 -9.34 18.44
C GLU A 116 -2.26 -9.56 16.96
N LYS A 117 -2.43 -8.54 16.13
CA LYS A 117 -2.03 -8.61 14.72
C LYS A 117 -0.51 -8.78 14.60
N PHE A 118 0.28 -8.04 15.35
CA PHE A 118 1.73 -8.20 15.38
C PHE A 118 2.16 -9.59 15.85
N ARG A 119 1.49 -10.13 16.87
CA ARG A 119 1.71 -11.53 17.31
C ARG A 119 1.40 -12.53 16.19
N ALA A 120 0.27 -12.35 15.50
CA ALA A 120 -0.10 -13.21 14.38
C ALA A 120 0.93 -13.13 13.23
N MET A 121 1.40 -11.94 12.88
CA MET A 121 2.42 -11.74 11.86
C MET A 121 3.74 -12.44 12.22
N ARG A 122 4.20 -12.33 13.46
CA ARG A 122 5.42 -13.00 13.97
C ARG A 122 5.30 -14.53 13.92
N ARG A 123 4.14 -15.10 14.30
CA ARG A 123 3.88 -16.55 14.21
C ARG A 123 4.01 -17.10 12.79
N THR A 124 3.80 -16.29 11.76
CA THR A 124 4.04 -16.70 10.36
C THR A 124 5.46 -16.49 9.88
N GLY A 125 6.35 -15.96 10.74
CA GLY A 125 7.75 -15.72 10.42
C GLY A 125 8.01 -14.38 9.73
N ILE A 126 7.05 -13.44 9.75
CA ILE A 126 7.27 -12.06 9.33
C ILE A 126 8.15 -11.37 10.36
N THR A 127 9.26 -10.77 9.91
CA THR A 127 10.19 -10.02 10.76
C THR A 127 9.83 -8.54 10.78
N MET A 128 10.28 -7.84 11.84
CA MET A 128 9.99 -6.43 12.03
C MET A 128 11.26 -5.70 12.48
N ARG A 129 11.47 -4.49 11.95
CA ARG A 129 12.46 -3.54 12.45
C ARG A 129 11.83 -2.20 12.69
N SER A 130 12.12 -1.57 13.83
CA SER A 130 11.50 -0.32 14.25
C SER A 130 12.55 0.72 14.63
N LEU A 131 12.50 1.88 14.00
CA LEU A 131 13.18 3.08 14.45
C LEU A 131 12.25 3.78 15.45
N VAL A 132 12.66 3.80 16.72
CA VAL A 132 11.91 4.39 17.84
C VAL A 132 12.61 5.64 18.34
N ARG A 133 11.94 6.46 19.14
CA ARG A 133 12.50 7.68 19.73
C ARG A 133 13.80 7.39 20.51
N ASP A 134 14.74 8.33 20.50
CA ASP A 134 15.96 8.21 21.32
C ASP A 134 15.61 7.93 22.77
N ARG A 135 16.32 6.97 23.37
CA ARG A 135 16.15 6.50 24.75
C ARG A 135 14.78 5.89 25.07
N ASP A 136 13.91 5.64 24.09
CA ASP A 136 12.71 4.88 24.35
C ASP A 136 13.04 3.45 24.76
N THR A 137 12.49 3.03 25.89
CA THR A 137 12.71 1.70 26.48
C THR A 137 11.42 0.86 26.54
N TYR A 138 10.26 1.42 26.16
CA TYR A 138 9.03 0.63 26.08
C TYR A 138 8.97 -0.14 24.77
N LEU A 139 9.57 -1.35 24.75
CA LEU A 139 9.79 -2.15 23.56
C LEU A 139 9.18 -3.54 23.78
N MET A 140 8.16 -3.87 22.99
CA MET A 140 7.41 -5.12 23.16
C MET A 140 8.05 -6.32 22.44
N GLY A 141 8.87 -6.11 21.42
CA GLY A 141 9.64 -7.13 20.70
C GLY A 141 11.03 -7.35 21.25
N GLY A 142 11.83 -8.14 20.54
CA GLY A 142 13.25 -8.36 20.86
C GLY A 142 14.09 -7.10 20.63
N LEU A 143 15.08 -6.84 21.51
CA LEU A 143 15.91 -5.62 21.42
C LEU A 143 16.66 -5.48 20.09
N SER A 144 16.93 -6.58 19.39
CA SER A 144 17.55 -6.57 18.06
C SER A 144 16.67 -5.93 16.98
N GLU A 145 15.37 -5.86 17.21
CA GLU A 145 14.38 -5.30 16.28
C GLU A 145 14.26 -3.78 16.37
N TYR A 146 15.02 -3.12 17.28
CA TYR A 146 14.90 -1.68 17.51
C TYR A 146 16.22 -0.96 17.34
N ARG A 147 16.09 0.31 16.90
CA ARG A 147 17.17 1.32 16.95
C ARG A 147 16.56 2.63 17.42
N TRP A 148 17.35 3.39 18.18
CA TRP A 148 17.00 4.72 18.61
C TRP A 148 17.26 5.73 17.50
N MET A 149 16.22 6.39 17.03
CA MET A 149 16.30 7.45 16.05
C MET A 149 16.47 8.79 16.76
N ASP A 150 17.30 9.66 16.22
CA ASP A 150 17.53 11.01 16.75
C ASP A 150 16.23 11.79 16.90
N ASP A 151 16.05 12.51 18.04
CA ASP A 151 14.83 13.25 18.32
C ASP A 151 14.51 14.32 17.27
N GLY A 152 15.52 14.86 16.58
CA GLY A 152 15.32 15.82 15.49
C GLY A 152 14.67 15.22 14.25
N LEU A 153 14.69 13.90 14.12
CA LEU A 153 14.06 13.15 13.02
C LEU A 153 12.75 12.47 13.43
N PHE A 154 12.46 12.44 14.75
CA PHE A 154 11.27 11.80 15.28
C PHE A 154 10.11 12.79 15.31
N VAL A 155 9.04 12.50 14.55
CA VAL A 155 7.81 13.28 14.57
C VAL A 155 6.71 12.48 15.25
N ASP A 156 6.18 13.00 16.34
CA ASP A 156 5.10 12.34 17.09
C ASP A 156 3.86 12.16 16.21
N GLY A 157 3.42 10.93 16.09
CA GLY A 157 2.20 10.60 15.36
C GLY A 157 2.40 10.33 13.86
N ASP A 158 3.60 10.54 13.32
CA ASP A 158 3.91 10.31 11.91
C ASP A 158 4.63 8.96 11.72
N VAL A 159 3.90 7.87 11.95
CA VAL A 159 4.46 6.53 11.74
C VAL A 159 4.53 6.22 10.25
N LYS A 160 5.72 5.87 9.77
CA LYS A 160 5.91 5.33 8.42
C LYS A 160 6.08 3.83 8.48
N VAL A 161 5.39 3.12 7.60
CA VAL A 161 5.48 1.66 7.46
C VAL A 161 5.92 1.32 6.04
N ILE A 162 6.90 0.41 5.90
CA ILE A 162 7.43 -0.03 4.60
C ILE A 162 7.40 -1.55 4.55
N PHE A 163 6.80 -2.12 3.51
CA PHE A 163 6.85 -3.55 3.20
C PHE A 163 6.69 -3.77 1.70
N GLU A 164 7.36 -4.77 1.15
CA GLU A 164 7.37 -5.04 -0.30
C GLU A 164 7.52 -3.75 -1.13
N ASP A 165 6.63 -3.50 -2.07
CA ASP A 165 6.57 -2.30 -2.91
C ASP A 165 5.66 -1.20 -2.30
N THR A 166 5.46 -1.21 -0.99
CA THR A 166 4.49 -0.35 -0.30
C THR A 166 5.14 0.52 0.75
N VAL A 167 4.77 1.80 0.75
CA VAL A 167 5.03 2.76 1.82
C VAL A 167 3.71 3.30 2.33
N ALA A 168 3.53 3.32 3.64
CA ALA A 168 2.33 3.88 4.27
C ALA A 168 2.70 4.94 5.31
N TYR A 169 1.91 6.01 5.34
CA TYR A 169 2.01 7.10 6.31
C TYR A 169 0.76 7.08 7.18
N LEU A 170 0.96 6.89 8.47
CA LEU A 170 -0.11 6.80 9.44
C LEU A 170 -0.34 8.18 10.08
N MET A 171 -1.57 8.64 10.02
CA MET A 171 -2.07 9.81 10.73
C MET A 171 -3.24 9.34 11.62
N THR A 172 -2.91 8.55 12.65
CA THR A 172 -3.92 7.85 13.46
C THR A 172 -4.29 8.61 14.74
N TRP A 173 -3.51 9.63 15.10
CA TRP A 173 -3.69 10.42 16.34
C TRP A 173 -4.36 11.78 16.09
N VAL A 174 -5.24 11.83 15.10
CA VAL A 174 -6.01 13.00 14.69
C VAL A 174 -7.50 12.70 14.80
N GLU A 175 -8.34 13.74 14.77
CA GLU A 175 -9.80 13.61 14.86
C GLU A 175 -10.37 12.63 13.80
N ASN A 176 -9.79 12.66 12.59
CA ASN A 176 -10.14 11.75 11.49
C ASN A 176 -8.94 10.87 11.16
N PRO A 177 -8.77 9.72 11.83
CA PRO A 177 -7.63 8.84 11.61
C PRO A 177 -7.64 8.29 10.18
N ARG A 178 -6.45 8.29 9.56
CA ARG A 178 -6.27 7.81 8.20
C ARG A 178 -4.87 7.26 7.98
N VAL A 179 -4.76 6.38 7.01
CA VAL A 179 -3.49 5.85 6.50
C VAL A 179 -3.44 6.10 4.99
N VAL A 180 -2.41 6.80 4.54
CA VAL A 180 -2.12 6.96 3.11
C VAL A 180 -1.13 5.88 2.71
N VAL A 181 -1.53 5.00 1.81
CA VAL A 181 -0.75 3.88 1.30
C VAL A 181 -0.31 4.18 -0.13
N ILE A 182 0.97 4.14 -0.39
CA ILE A 182 1.58 4.32 -1.71
C ILE A 182 2.17 2.98 -2.13
N GLN A 183 1.66 2.39 -3.20
CA GLN A 183 2.15 1.13 -3.75
C GLN A 183 2.96 1.40 -5.02
N ASP A 184 4.25 1.67 -4.84
CA ASP A 184 5.20 1.92 -5.91
C ASP A 184 6.59 1.43 -5.49
N ARG A 185 7.20 0.60 -6.32
CA ARG A 185 8.50 -0.01 -6.03
C ARG A 185 9.62 1.02 -5.86
N HIS A 186 9.68 2.05 -6.70
CA HIS A 186 10.75 3.05 -6.64
C HIS A 186 10.66 3.87 -5.35
N ILE A 187 9.43 4.27 -4.98
CA ILE A 187 9.17 5.00 -3.72
C ILE A 187 9.50 4.11 -2.52
N ALA A 188 9.09 2.85 -2.55
CA ALA A 188 9.38 1.90 -1.46
C ALA A 188 10.88 1.63 -1.31
N ASP A 189 11.60 1.43 -2.42
CA ASP A 189 13.05 1.19 -2.41
C ASP A 189 13.84 2.42 -1.94
N GLU A 190 13.41 3.63 -2.29
CA GLU A 190 14.01 4.86 -1.78
C GLU A 190 13.84 4.98 -0.26
N ASN A 191 12.61 4.81 0.23
CA ASN A 191 12.32 4.86 1.66
C ASN A 191 13.03 3.76 2.44
N ARG A 192 13.18 2.56 1.89
CA ARG A 192 13.92 1.45 2.49
C ARG A 192 15.42 1.76 2.59
N ARG A 193 16.02 2.41 1.58
CA ARG A 193 17.42 2.86 1.64
C ARG A 193 17.61 3.89 2.73
N ILE A 194 16.72 4.86 2.87
CA ILE A 194 16.75 5.85 3.95
C ILE A 194 16.61 5.17 5.31
N PHE A 195 15.66 4.26 5.45
CA PHE A 195 15.48 3.48 6.68
C PHE A 195 16.76 2.71 7.05
N ASN A 196 17.35 1.97 6.11
CA ASN A 196 18.55 1.18 6.35
C ASN A 196 19.73 2.06 6.73
N PHE A 197 19.93 3.20 6.08
CA PHE A 197 20.96 4.16 6.45
C PHE A 197 20.79 4.63 7.90
N LEU A 198 19.59 5.05 8.29
CA LEU A 198 19.29 5.46 9.65
C LEU A 198 19.48 4.30 10.64
N TRP A 199 19.08 3.09 10.25
CA TRP A 199 19.25 1.88 11.06
C TRP A 199 20.72 1.60 11.39
N ASP A 200 21.60 1.73 10.40
CA ASP A 200 23.02 1.40 10.53
C ASP A 200 23.77 2.40 11.42
N ILE A 201 23.39 3.68 11.39
CA ILE A 201 24.02 4.72 12.21
C ILE A 201 23.40 4.86 13.61
N SER A 202 22.24 4.26 13.83
CA SER A 202 21.47 4.42 15.07
C SER A 202 21.92 3.43 16.16
N LYS A 203 21.82 3.86 17.42
CA LYS A 203 22.20 3.03 18.59
C LYS A 203 21.13 1.99 18.90
N LYS A 204 21.58 0.85 19.42
CA LYS A 204 20.71 -0.21 19.92
C LYS A 204 20.20 0.13 21.32
N PRO A 205 18.91 -0.13 21.61
CA PRO A 205 18.41 -0.18 22.98
C PRO A 205 19.12 -1.25 23.79
N THR A 206 19.35 -0.97 25.07
CA THR A 206 20.06 -1.88 25.98
C THR A 206 19.14 -2.71 26.87
N HIS A 207 17.90 -2.26 27.05
CA HIS A 207 16.89 -2.93 27.88
C HIS A 207 15.49 -2.53 27.42
N SER A 208 14.49 -3.25 27.91
CA SER A 208 13.08 -2.93 27.72
C SER A 208 12.36 -2.83 29.06
N THR A 209 11.46 -1.85 29.18
CA THR A 209 10.56 -1.65 30.34
C THR A 209 9.13 -2.11 30.07
N ALA A 210 8.81 -2.57 28.83
CA ALA A 210 7.49 -3.08 28.52
C ALA A 210 7.22 -4.38 29.29
N GLN A 211 6.11 -4.41 30.02
CA GLN A 211 5.64 -5.62 30.72
C GLN A 211 4.97 -6.59 29.76
N GLU A 212 4.23 -6.08 28.79
CA GLU A 212 3.64 -6.87 27.72
C GLU A 212 4.67 -7.08 26.59
N LYS A 213 4.73 -8.31 26.05
CA LYS A 213 5.62 -8.69 24.97
C LYS A 213 4.85 -9.35 23.83
N TYR A 214 5.36 -9.17 22.60
CA TYR A 214 4.74 -9.85 21.45
C TYR A 214 4.91 -11.38 21.51
N ASP A 215 6.01 -11.86 22.08
CA ASP A 215 6.35 -13.29 22.14
C ASP A 215 5.87 -13.95 23.45
N SER A 216 5.20 -13.22 24.36
CA SER A 216 4.58 -13.86 25.51
C SER A 216 3.37 -14.67 25.05
N GLU A 217 3.43 -15.98 25.22
CA GLU A 217 2.26 -16.85 25.12
C GLU A 217 1.20 -16.30 26.07
N VAL A 218 -0.01 -16.13 25.55
CA VAL A 218 -1.18 -15.86 26.37
C VAL A 218 -1.43 -17.12 27.19
N ALA A 219 -1.12 -17.06 28.49
CA ALA A 219 -1.36 -18.12 29.44
C ALA A 219 -2.88 -18.36 29.61
#